data_6f091050675b38ec4d629b0482a5c7fc
#
_entry.id   6f091050675b38ec4d629b0482a5c7fc
#
_cell.length_a   1.000
_cell.length_b   1.000
_cell.length_c   1.000
_cell.angle_alpha   90.00
_cell.angle_beta   90.00
_cell.angle_gamma   90.00
#
_symmetry.space_group_name_H-M   'P 1'
#
loop_
_entity.id
_entity.type
_entity.pdbx_description
1 polymer ?
#
loop_
_entity_poly.entity_id
_entity_poly.type
_entity_poly.pdbx_seq_one_letter_code
_entity_poly.pdbx_strand_id
1 'polypeptide(L)'
;MLRDAGARRRAFPYTRGVQITLAHVGPQPSTADDYERLTQMYVQRCGAFARCETKAFRTEQALLEGIGKLRGRTVPVTVLLDSRGRSMASEAFAAWLGAQRDEGAQHVLFAVGPADGWSEAARKAARMLLSLGQFTVAHPLARLVMAEQIYRATTILTGHPYHTGH
;
A
#
# COMPACT_ATOMS: atom_id res chain seq x y z
N MET A 1 -32.33 13.75 35.55
CA MET A 1 -31.12 14.52 35.17
C MET A 1 -30.01 13.51 34.82
N LEU A 2 -30.04 12.96 33.61
CA LEU A 2 -29.07 11.99 33.13
C LEU A 2 -28.04 12.75 32.28
N ARG A 3 -26.81 12.80 32.76
CA ARG A 3 -25.68 13.41 32.05
C ARG A 3 -25.22 12.43 30.95
N ASP A 4 -25.40 12.87 29.73
CA ASP A 4 -24.87 12.27 28.53
C ASP A 4 -23.34 12.23 28.60
N ALA A 5 -22.80 11.04 28.84
CA ALA A 5 -21.37 10.80 28.78
C ALA A 5 -20.97 10.62 27.32
N GLY A 6 -20.77 11.74 26.65
CA GLY A 6 -20.21 11.77 25.31
C GLY A 6 -18.90 10.98 25.25
N ALA A 7 -18.96 9.76 24.73
CA ALA A 7 -17.80 8.96 24.40
C ALA A 7 -16.97 9.73 23.36
N ARG A 8 -16.02 10.50 23.83
CA ARG A 8 -14.95 11.06 22.99
C ARG A 8 -14.22 9.86 22.38
N ARG A 9 -14.58 9.51 21.16
CA ARG A 9 -13.79 8.60 20.35
C ARG A 9 -12.37 9.17 20.30
N ARG A 10 -11.46 8.56 21.02
CA ARG A 10 -10.03 8.85 20.89
C ARG A 10 -9.68 8.50 19.45
N ALA A 11 -9.48 9.52 18.63
CA ALA A 11 -8.83 9.37 17.36
C ALA A 11 -7.42 8.83 17.66
N PHE A 12 -7.22 7.53 17.54
CA PHE A 12 -5.90 6.95 17.60
C PHE A 12 -5.11 7.53 16.43
N PRO A 13 -3.97 8.17 16.67
CA PRO A 13 -3.08 8.58 15.60
C PRO A 13 -2.45 7.30 15.02
N TYR A 14 -3.18 6.65 14.11
CA TYR A 14 -2.93 5.27 13.70
C TYR A 14 -1.59 5.08 12.98
N THR A 15 -0.99 6.13 12.44
CA THR A 15 0.10 5.94 11.48
C THR A 15 1.18 7.01 11.50
N ARG A 16 1.31 7.80 12.56
CA ARG A 16 2.35 8.83 12.65
C ARG A 16 3.81 8.32 12.54
N GLY A 17 4.02 7.02 12.36
CA GLY A 17 5.34 6.41 12.25
C GLY A 17 5.58 5.55 11.02
N VAL A 18 4.55 5.13 10.27
CA VAL A 18 4.73 4.23 9.12
C VAL A 18 4.66 5.01 7.81
N GLN A 19 5.69 4.92 7.00
CA GLN A 19 5.69 5.36 5.62
C GLN A 19 5.15 4.24 4.73
N ILE A 20 4.26 4.57 3.81
CA ILE A 20 3.75 3.64 2.80
C ILE A 20 4.16 4.17 1.43
N THR A 21 4.87 3.35 0.65
CA THR A 21 5.22 3.67 -0.73
C THR A 21 4.51 2.72 -1.66
N LEU A 22 3.75 3.26 -2.61
CA LEU A 22 3.23 2.52 -3.76
C LEU A 22 4.19 2.70 -4.93
N ALA A 23 5.03 1.71 -5.13
CA ALA A 23 6.02 1.69 -6.20
C ALA A 23 5.48 0.97 -7.45
N HIS A 24 6.05 1.26 -8.60
CA HIS A 24 5.86 0.46 -9.80
C HIS A 24 7.13 0.41 -10.64
N VAL A 25 7.24 -0.65 -11.43
CA VAL A 25 8.29 -0.80 -12.43
C VAL A 25 7.74 -0.38 -13.79
N GLY A 26 8.29 0.68 -14.35
CA GLY A 26 7.85 1.26 -15.63
C GLY A 26 8.13 2.76 -15.69
N PRO A 27 7.71 3.40 -16.78
CA PRO A 27 7.89 4.84 -16.94
C PRO A 27 7.06 5.63 -15.92
N GLN A 28 7.51 6.84 -15.62
CA GLN A 28 6.71 7.79 -14.84
C GLN A 28 5.45 8.15 -15.62
N PRO A 29 4.24 7.96 -15.07
CA PRO A 29 3.01 8.30 -15.76
C PRO A 29 2.87 9.81 -15.95
N SER A 30 2.14 10.20 -17.01
CA SER A 30 1.73 11.59 -17.19
C SER A 30 0.74 12.01 -16.11
N THR A 31 0.85 13.24 -15.63
CA THR A 31 -0.14 13.84 -14.72
C THR A 31 -1.52 14.05 -15.36
N ALA A 32 -1.60 14.00 -16.69
CA ALA A 32 -2.85 14.06 -17.45
C ALA A 32 -3.52 12.68 -17.59
N ASP A 33 -2.85 11.59 -17.23
CA ASP A 33 -3.41 10.24 -17.25
C ASP A 33 -4.47 10.06 -16.15
N ASP A 34 -5.66 9.57 -16.52
CA ASP A 34 -6.78 9.42 -15.60
C ASP A 34 -6.50 8.41 -14.49
N TYR A 35 -5.81 7.32 -14.79
CA TYR A 35 -5.41 6.35 -13.76
C TYR A 35 -4.44 6.96 -12.77
N GLU A 36 -3.50 7.77 -13.25
CA GLU A 36 -2.56 8.47 -12.38
C GLU A 36 -3.26 9.48 -11.49
N ARG A 37 -4.18 10.29 -12.03
CA ARG A 37 -4.96 11.25 -11.24
C ARG A 37 -5.74 10.57 -10.12
N LEU A 38 -6.41 9.45 -10.42
CA LEU A 38 -7.16 8.68 -9.42
C LEU A 38 -6.22 8.00 -8.40
N THR A 39 -5.10 7.47 -8.85
CA THR A 39 -4.08 6.89 -7.97
C THR A 39 -3.57 7.93 -6.97
N GLN A 40 -3.20 9.12 -7.46
CA GLN A 40 -2.75 10.24 -6.61
C GLN A 40 -3.84 10.72 -5.66
N MET A 41 -5.11 10.73 -6.09
CA MET A 41 -6.23 11.08 -5.21
C MET A 41 -6.29 10.15 -3.98
N TYR A 42 -6.19 8.83 -4.17
CA TYR A 42 -6.19 7.89 -3.04
C TYR A 42 -4.95 8.01 -2.18
N VAL A 43 -3.77 8.18 -2.78
CA VAL A 43 -2.51 8.39 -2.05
C VAL A 43 -2.59 9.66 -1.18
N GLN A 44 -3.14 10.74 -1.70
CA GLN A 44 -3.36 11.98 -0.93
C GLN A 44 -4.36 11.77 0.22
N ARG A 45 -5.44 11.03 -0.01
CA ARG A 45 -6.40 10.69 1.05
C ARG A 45 -5.77 9.85 2.16
N CYS A 46 -4.86 8.95 1.82
CA CYS A 46 -4.08 8.21 2.81
C CYS A 46 -3.28 9.14 3.72
N GLY A 47 -2.84 10.30 3.22
CA GLY A 47 -2.07 11.27 3.98
C GLY A 47 -2.72 11.77 5.28
N ALA A 48 -4.05 11.65 5.41
CA ALA A 48 -4.76 11.91 6.67
C ALA A 48 -4.45 10.86 7.76
N PHE A 49 -4.00 9.66 7.36
CA PHE A 49 -3.80 8.50 8.23
C PHE A 49 -2.35 8.05 8.30
N ALA A 50 -1.61 8.11 7.18
CA ALA A 50 -0.23 7.66 7.04
C ALA A 50 0.54 8.56 6.06
N ARG A 51 1.85 8.60 6.18
CA ARG A 51 2.68 9.19 5.13
C ARG A 51 2.69 8.25 3.92
N CYS A 52 1.99 8.63 2.85
CA CYS A 52 1.87 7.85 1.63
C CYS A 52 2.49 8.59 0.45
N GLU A 53 3.18 7.85 -0.41
CA GLU A 53 3.79 8.38 -1.63
C GLU A 53 3.77 7.34 -2.76
N THR A 54 3.90 7.79 -4.00
CA THR A 54 4.14 6.93 -5.16
C THR A 54 5.59 7.05 -5.60
N LYS A 55 6.13 5.97 -6.20
CA LYS A 55 7.49 5.96 -6.76
C LYS A 55 7.59 5.09 -8.00
N ALA A 56 8.13 5.65 -9.09
CA ALA A 56 8.43 4.89 -10.31
C ALA A 56 9.88 4.45 -10.31
N PHE A 57 10.12 3.22 -10.77
CA PHE A 57 11.44 2.67 -11.03
C PHE A 57 11.48 2.18 -12.48
N ARG A 58 12.53 2.51 -13.21
CA ARG A 58 12.62 2.12 -14.62
C ARG A 58 12.71 0.62 -14.84
N THR A 59 13.32 -0.09 -13.91
CA THR A 59 13.55 -1.54 -13.97
C THR A 59 13.35 -2.18 -12.60
N GLU A 60 13.12 -3.49 -12.59
CA GLU A 60 13.11 -4.28 -11.35
C GLU A 60 14.42 -4.14 -10.57
N GLN A 61 15.55 -4.18 -11.28
CA GLN A 61 16.86 -3.99 -10.67
C GLN A 61 16.97 -2.64 -9.94
N ALA A 62 16.51 -1.56 -10.56
CA ALA A 62 16.51 -0.23 -9.94
C ALA A 62 15.64 -0.18 -8.67
N LEU A 63 14.51 -0.90 -8.65
CA LEU A 63 13.69 -1.06 -7.46
C LEU A 63 14.45 -1.80 -6.35
N LEU A 64 15.04 -2.95 -6.66
CA LEU A 64 15.78 -3.76 -5.69
C LEU A 64 17.01 -3.03 -5.13
N GLU A 65 17.74 -2.31 -5.96
CA GLU A 65 18.85 -1.45 -5.54
C GLU A 65 18.37 -0.31 -4.64
N GLY A 66 17.24 0.32 -4.99
CA GLY A 66 16.60 1.35 -4.17
C GLY A 66 16.24 0.84 -2.77
N ILE A 67 15.66 -0.35 -2.68
CA ILE A 67 15.37 -1.01 -1.41
C ILE A 67 16.67 -1.33 -0.66
N GLY A 68 17.69 -1.83 -1.37
CA GLY A 68 19.00 -2.14 -0.79
C GLY A 68 19.69 -0.93 -0.15
N LYS A 69 19.57 0.24 -0.73
CA LYS A 69 20.12 1.50 -0.19
C LYS A 69 19.43 1.96 1.11
N LEU A 70 18.22 1.51 1.38
CA LEU A 70 17.49 1.81 2.61
C LEU A 70 17.91 0.90 3.80
N ARG A 71 18.67 -0.16 3.56
CA ARG A 71 19.08 -1.14 4.59
C ARG A 71 19.89 -0.55 5.75
N GLY A 72 20.52 0.60 5.57
CA GLY A 72 21.27 1.28 6.64
C GLY A 72 20.41 2.04 7.65
N ARG A 73 19.11 2.26 7.36
CA ARG A 73 18.19 3.03 8.21
C ARG A 73 16.96 2.24 8.61
N THR A 74 16.24 1.70 7.64
CA THR A 74 15.04 0.90 7.88
C THR A 74 14.77 0.05 6.64
N VAL A 75 14.87 -1.27 6.77
CA VAL A 75 14.49 -2.18 5.68
C VAL A 75 12.98 -2.12 5.51
N PRO A 76 12.46 -1.71 4.34
CA PRO A 76 11.02 -1.71 4.14
C PRO A 76 10.48 -3.13 4.11
N VAL A 77 9.29 -3.32 4.68
CA VAL A 77 8.48 -4.51 4.44
C VAL A 77 8.01 -4.45 3.00
N THR A 78 8.59 -5.29 2.14
CA THR A 78 8.32 -5.27 0.70
C THR A 78 7.24 -6.28 0.35
N VAL A 79 6.19 -5.80 -0.32
CA VAL A 79 5.07 -6.57 -0.85
C VAL A 79 5.05 -6.40 -2.36
N LEU A 80 5.18 -7.49 -3.09
CA LEU A 80 5.08 -7.48 -4.56
C LEU A 80 3.68 -7.94 -4.99
N LEU A 81 3.04 -7.18 -5.89
CA LEU A 81 1.83 -7.62 -6.55
C LEU A 81 2.19 -8.70 -7.58
N ASP A 82 1.65 -9.89 -7.39
CA ASP A 82 1.91 -11.06 -8.24
C ASP A 82 0.67 -11.96 -8.26
N SER A 83 0.28 -12.48 -9.44
CA SER A 83 -0.89 -13.37 -9.58
C SER A 83 -0.77 -14.67 -8.77
N ARG A 84 0.46 -15.08 -8.45
CA ARG A 84 0.76 -16.25 -7.61
C ARG A 84 0.75 -15.95 -6.10
N GLY A 85 0.47 -14.70 -5.76
CA GLY A 85 0.47 -14.23 -4.39
C GLY A 85 -0.78 -14.63 -3.61
N ARG A 86 -0.78 -14.30 -2.35
CA ARG A 86 -1.90 -14.51 -1.44
C ARG A 86 -3.04 -13.56 -1.77
N SER A 87 -4.25 -14.08 -1.94
CA SER A 87 -5.47 -13.26 -2.00
C SER A 87 -5.97 -12.96 -0.59
N MET A 88 -6.41 -11.74 -0.35
CA MET A 88 -6.93 -11.30 0.94
C MET A 88 -8.21 -10.50 0.76
N ALA A 89 -9.16 -10.66 1.67
CA ALA A 89 -10.24 -9.69 1.85
C ALA A 89 -9.68 -8.36 2.40
N SER A 90 -10.39 -7.26 2.18
CA SER A 90 -9.93 -5.93 2.60
C SER A 90 -9.66 -5.83 4.10
N GLU A 91 -10.48 -6.48 4.93
CA GLU A 91 -10.31 -6.52 6.38
C GLU A 91 -9.05 -7.30 6.80
N ALA A 92 -8.78 -8.43 6.12
CA ALA A 92 -7.59 -9.23 6.37
C ALA A 92 -6.32 -8.47 5.95
N PHE A 93 -6.38 -7.74 4.82
CA PHE A 93 -5.30 -6.88 4.38
C PHE A 93 -5.06 -5.72 5.37
N ALA A 94 -6.12 -5.08 5.85
CA ALA A 94 -6.02 -4.04 6.88
C ALA A 94 -5.38 -4.58 8.16
N ALA A 95 -5.83 -5.75 8.65
CA ALA A 95 -5.27 -6.40 9.84
C ALA A 95 -3.79 -6.71 9.66
N TRP A 96 -3.41 -7.23 8.48
CA TRP A 96 -2.01 -7.49 8.14
C TRP A 96 -1.16 -6.19 8.18
N LEU A 97 -1.65 -5.10 7.56
CA LEU A 97 -0.95 -3.81 7.55
C LEU A 97 -0.79 -3.26 8.98
N GLY A 98 -1.83 -3.40 9.80
CA GLY A 98 -1.79 -3.04 11.21
C GLY A 98 -0.75 -3.83 12.00
N ALA A 99 -0.66 -5.14 11.76
CA ALA A 99 0.34 -6.01 12.39
C ALA A 99 1.77 -5.60 12.03
N GLN A 100 2.05 -5.23 10.78
CA GLN A 100 3.37 -4.74 10.40
C GLN A 100 3.80 -3.52 11.22
N ARG A 101 2.88 -2.58 11.43
CA ARG A 101 3.13 -1.42 12.30
C ARG A 101 3.41 -1.85 13.74
N ASP A 102 2.58 -2.73 14.29
CA ASP A 102 2.66 -3.16 15.69
C ASP A 102 3.94 -3.98 15.95
N GLU A 103 4.48 -4.65 14.92
CA GLU A 103 5.78 -5.30 14.88
C GLU A 103 6.96 -4.33 14.69
N GLY A 104 6.70 -3.03 14.57
CA GLY A 104 7.72 -1.99 14.50
C GLY A 104 8.17 -1.62 13.09
N ALA A 105 7.47 -2.06 12.03
CA ALA A 105 7.78 -1.62 10.68
C ALA A 105 7.60 -0.10 10.55
N GLN A 106 8.64 0.58 10.09
CA GLN A 106 8.60 2.02 9.83
C GLN A 106 8.29 2.34 8.36
N HIS A 107 8.45 1.36 7.47
CA HIS A 107 8.21 1.53 6.04
C HIS A 107 7.62 0.25 5.45
N VAL A 108 6.52 0.36 4.73
CA VAL A 108 5.91 -0.70 3.93
C VAL A 108 5.92 -0.24 2.48
N LEU A 109 6.47 -1.07 1.60
CA LEU A 109 6.57 -0.81 0.17
C LEU A 109 5.74 -1.85 -0.59
N PHE A 110 4.72 -1.38 -1.29
CA PHE A 110 3.94 -2.16 -2.24
C PHE A 110 4.45 -1.88 -3.66
N ALA A 111 4.70 -2.90 -4.46
CA ALA A 111 5.22 -2.70 -5.81
C ALA A 111 4.41 -3.46 -6.87
N VAL A 112 4.02 -2.74 -7.92
CA VAL A 112 3.44 -3.31 -9.14
C VAL A 112 4.59 -3.58 -10.12
N GLY A 113 4.70 -4.82 -10.58
CA GLY A 113 5.81 -5.31 -11.37
C GLY A 113 5.81 -4.88 -12.83
N PRO A 114 6.86 -5.27 -13.55
CA PRO A 114 6.89 -5.11 -15.00
C PRO A 114 5.84 -5.99 -15.69
N ALA A 115 5.54 -5.68 -16.96
CA ALA A 115 4.49 -6.36 -17.72
C ALA A 115 4.71 -7.88 -17.87
N ASP A 116 5.96 -8.33 -17.87
CA ASP A 116 6.37 -9.74 -17.96
C ASP A 116 6.50 -10.43 -16.59
N GLY A 117 6.15 -9.72 -15.50
CA GLY A 117 6.15 -10.23 -14.13
C GLY A 117 7.51 -10.09 -13.43
N TRP A 118 7.53 -10.49 -12.17
CA TRP A 118 8.72 -10.44 -11.31
C TRP A 118 9.67 -11.61 -11.59
N SER A 119 10.97 -11.38 -11.43
CA SER A 119 11.97 -12.44 -11.37
C SER A 119 11.78 -13.32 -10.13
N GLU A 120 12.32 -14.55 -10.18
CA GLU A 120 12.32 -15.42 -9.00
C GLU A 120 13.15 -14.82 -7.85
N ALA A 121 14.20 -14.07 -8.16
CA ALA A 121 15.01 -13.38 -7.15
C ALA A 121 14.20 -12.30 -6.41
N ALA A 122 13.43 -11.48 -7.15
CA ALA A 122 12.56 -10.48 -6.54
C ALA A 122 11.47 -11.11 -5.66
N ARG A 123 10.83 -12.19 -6.14
CA ARG A 123 9.82 -12.92 -5.36
C ARG A 123 10.37 -13.48 -4.06
N LYS A 124 11.56 -14.07 -4.08
CA LYS A 124 12.22 -14.61 -2.89
C LYS A 124 12.65 -13.53 -1.89
N ALA A 125 12.99 -12.35 -2.38
CA ALA A 125 13.40 -11.22 -1.53
C ALA A 125 12.21 -10.49 -0.88
N ALA A 126 11.00 -10.65 -1.40
CA ALA A 126 9.80 -10.01 -0.89
C ALA A 126 9.34 -10.66 0.43
N ARG A 127 8.81 -9.84 1.34
CA ARG A 127 8.15 -10.31 2.57
C ARG A 127 6.84 -11.04 2.24
N MET A 128 6.12 -10.59 1.21
CA MET A 128 4.85 -11.16 0.78
C MET A 128 4.64 -10.94 -0.71
N LEU A 129 4.03 -11.91 -1.37
CA LEU A 129 3.40 -11.75 -2.67
C LEU A 129 1.89 -11.59 -2.46
N LEU A 130 1.31 -10.54 -3.04
CA LEU A 130 -0.11 -10.20 -2.93
C LEU A 130 -0.78 -10.30 -4.29
N SER A 131 -1.89 -11.06 -4.37
CA SER A 131 -2.71 -11.15 -5.56
C SER A 131 -3.94 -10.26 -5.46
N LEU A 132 -4.25 -9.52 -6.52
CA LEU A 132 -5.50 -8.75 -6.67
C LEU A 132 -6.67 -9.62 -7.16
N GLY A 133 -6.49 -10.92 -7.26
CA GLY A 133 -7.49 -11.88 -7.73
C GLY A 133 -6.98 -12.67 -8.94
N GLN A 134 -7.89 -13.45 -9.54
CA GLN A 134 -7.56 -14.35 -10.64
C GLN A 134 -7.54 -13.67 -12.02
N PHE A 135 -8.12 -12.48 -12.14
CA PHE A 135 -8.12 -11.73 -13.38
C PHE A 135 -6.73 -11.13 -13.67
N THR A 136 -6.37 -11.13 -14.94
CA THR A 136 -5.25 -10.31 -15.41
C THR A 136 -5.70 -8.85 -15.43
N VAL A 137 -5.00 -8.01 -14.71
CA VAL A 137 -5.33 -6.59 -14.54
C VAL A 137 -4.27 -5.76 -15.24
N ALA A 138 -4.71 -4.77 -16.05
CA ALA A 138 -3.79 -3.84 -16.68
C ALA A 138 -2.95 -3.09 -15.64
N HIS A 139 -1.68 -2.85 -15.93
CA HIS A 139 -0.71 -2.28 -15.00
C HIS A 139 -1.18 -0.95 -14.36
N PRO A 140 -1.73 0.05 -15.09
CA PRO A 140 -2.23 1.28 -14.47
C PRO A 140 -3.42 1.02 -13.55
N LEU A 141 -4.30 0.08 -13.92
CA LEU A 141 -5.46 -0.29 -13.10
C LEU A 141 -5.02 -1.03 -11.83
N ALA A 142 -4.02 -1.91 -11.90
CA ALA A 142 -3.46 -2.57 -10.72
C ALA A 142 -2.91 -1.55 -9.70
N ARG A 143 -2.24 -0.50 -10.18
CA ARG A 143 -1.76 0.60 -9.33
C ARG A 143 -2.92 1.34 -8.66
N LEU A 144 -3.97 1.66 -9.41
CA LEU A 144 -5.16 2.33 -8.89
C LEU A 144 -5.87 1.48 -7.84
N VAL A 145 -6.10 0.20 -8.13
CA VAL A 145 -6.74 -0.74 -7.19
C VAL A 145 -5.91 -0.85 -5.91
N MET A 146 -4.58 -0.95 -6.03
CA MET A 146 -3.73 -1.04 -4.84
C MET A 146 -3.76 0.26 -4.02
N ALA A 147 -3.75 1.43 -4.66
CA ALA A 147 -3.87 2.71 -3.97
C ALA A 147 -5.20 2.82 -3.19
N GLU A 148 -6.30 2.37 -3.79
CA GLU A 148 -7.62 2.33 -3.15
C GLU A 148 -7.61 1.35 -1.97
N GLN A 149 -7.04 0.16 -2.11
CA GLN A 149 -6.98 -0.82 -1.03
C GLN A 149 -6.08 -0.37 0.12
N ILE A 150 -4.98 0.33 -0.14
CA ILE A 150 -4.17 0.95 0.91
C ILE A 150 -5.01 1.99 1.66
N TYR A 151 -5.70 2.88 0.94
CA TYR A 151 -6.60 3.86 1.57
C TYR A 151 -7.70 3.18 2.39
N ARG A 152 -8.39 2.17 1.83
CA ARG A 152 -9.40 1.39 2.53
C ARG A 152 -8.86 0.74 3.80
N ALA A 153 -7.69 0.15 3.76
CA ALA A 153 -7.04 -0.43 4.93
C ALA A 153 -6.81 0.61 6.03
N THR A 154 -6.33 1.80 5.68
CA THR A 154 -6.15 2.88 6.67
C THR A 154 -7.47 3.33 7.28
N THR A 155 -8.55 3.38 6.50
CA THR A 155 -9.88 3.73 7.00
C THR A 155 -10.46 2.66 7.93
N ILE A 156 -10.28 1.37 7.61
CA ILE A 156 -10.68 0.25 8.49
C ILE A 156 -9.96 0.36 9.83
N LEU A 157 -8.65 0.55 9.78
CA LEU A 157 -7.80 0.60 10.96
C LEU A 157 -8.08 1.80 11.88
N THR A 158 -8.62 2.89 11.35
CA THR A 158 -8.97 4.11 12.09
C THR A 158 -10.45 4.20 12.44
N GLY A 159 -11.28 3.25 12.01
CA GLY A 159 -12.73 3.29 12.22
C GLY A 159 -13.44 4.38 11.40
N HIS A 160 -12.85 4.82 10.29
CA HIS A 160 -13.48 5.75 9.36
C HIS A 160 -14.58 5.06 8.56
N PRO A 161 -15.74 5.70 8.28
CA PRO A 161 -16.91 5.04 7.68
C PRO A 161 -16.76 4.66 6.20
N TYR A 162 -15.67 4.96 5.54
CA TYR A 162 -15.46 4.67 4.11
C TYR A 162 -15.71 3.20 3.75
N HIS A 163 -15.30 2.27 4.60
CA HIS A 163 -15.46 0.82 4.35
C HIS A 163 -16.88 0.32 4.64
N THR A 164 -17.63 0.98 5.53
CA THR A 164 -18.94 0.50 6.01
C THR A 164 -20.12 0.84 5.09
N GLY A 165 -19.89 1.56 4.02
CA GLY A 165 -20.92 2.03 3.08
C GLY A 165 -21.14 1.13 1.86
N HIS A 166 -20.62 -0.11 1.86
CA HIS A 166 -20.68 -1.00 0.68
C HIS A 166 -21.18 -2.37 1.06
#